data_aa59ecee6e1743f1c0fd982c3c9a3fba
#
_entry.id   aa59ecee6e1743f1c0fd982c3c9a3fba
#
_cell.length_a   1.000
_cell.length_b   1.000
_cell.length_c   1.000
_cell.angle_alpha   90.00
_cell.angle_beta   90.00
_cell.angle_gamma   90.00
#
_symmetry.space_group_name_H-M   'P 1'
#
loop_
_entity.id
_entity.type
_entity.pdbx_description
1 polymer ?
#
loop_
_entity_poly.entity_id
_entity_poly.type
_entity_poly.pdbx_seq_one_letter_code
_entity_poly.pdbx_strand_id
1 'polypeptide(L)'
;MCSSDLLNATHLLTDFGRTASQVEVARQKSISEDSFVRTYQRQVELQVTVAYFATLQAQSVLGVAKQTVATRQIVLNQVSALASNQLKSELDVSFARVNVEEARLLVVRAESELNSGFTELSIHLGERTPRRYELVEESLPAELAEPVEKLVADALRERPRLIRLRADAAAAAAQARADHALNYPTVSAIGALGLMPVRDRRLQDDYAAGGLVVNLPLFNGGRDTAKQRESEFKARAAEELVRDEENNIIRDVRLAYLKVQHAQERLGLTAKLLAFARTAHDLANARYKLGASNIAELSQAQLNLTSAEIAEATAKYELLLQRAVLDFHRGVRIP
;
A
#
# COMPACT_ATOMS: atom_id res chain seq x y z
N MET A 1 -38.52 49.38 26.26
CA MET A 1 -37.79 48.58 25.29
C MET A 1 -38.81 48.08 24.28
N CYS A 2 -38.77 48.65 23.05
CA CYS A 2 -39.61 48.12 21.97
C CYS A 2 -38.87 46.90 21.38
N SER A 3 -39.29 45.71 21.66
CA SER A 3 -38.87 44.52 20.93
C SER A 3 -39.63 44.49 19.62
N SER A 4 -38.99 44.75 18.52
CA SER A 4 -39.54 44.48 17.19
C SER A 4 -39.19 43.04 16.81
N ASP A 5 -40.17 42.20 16.62
CA ASP A 5 -39.98 40.88 16.06
C ASP A 5 -39.94 41.01 14.54
N LEU A 6 -38.77 40.70 13.94
CA LEU A 6 -38.52 40.86 12.51
C LEU A 6 -38.12 39.49 11.90
N LEU A 7 -38.88 39.02 10.94
CA LEU A 7 -38.53 37.89 10.10
C LEU A 7 -38.09 38.38 8.73
N ASN A 8 -36.81 38.11 8.40
CA ASN A 8 -36.23 38.42 7.07
C ASN A 8 -36.03 37.13 6.31
N ALA A 9 -36.48 37.04 5.08
CA ALA A 9 -36.23 35.96 4.15
C ALA A 9 -35.53 36.53 2.92
N THR A 10 -34.43 35.87 2.52
CA THR A 10 -33.72 36.19 1.27
C THR A 10 -33.62 34.92 0.46
N HIS A 11 -34.06 34.96 -0.79
CA HIS A 11 -33.95 33.84 -1.71
C HIS A 11 -33.18 34.22 -2.97
N LEU A 12 -32.10 33.51 -3.27
CA LEU A 12 -31.34 33.74 -4.49
C LEU A 12 -32.14 33.20 -5.67
N LEU A 13 -32.46 34.09 -6.63
CA LEU A 13 -33.17 33.72 -7.86
C LEU A 13 -32.20 33.25 -8.95
N THR A 14 -31.10 34.00 -9.13
CA THR A 14 -30.04 33.63 -10.07
C THR A 14 -28.72 34.31 -9.72
N ASP A 15 -27.64 33.59 -9.92
CA ASP A 15 -26.25 34.02 -9.85
C ASP A 15 -25.45 33.56 -11.07
N PHE A 16 -26.13 33.29 -12.17
CA PHE A 16 -25.59 32.87 -13.44
C PHE A 16 -24.74 31.60 -13.33
N GLY A 17 -25.15 30.64 -12.45
CA GLY A 17 -24.58 29.33 -12.30
C GLY A 17 -23.42 29.25 -11.29
N ARG A 18 -23.13 30.31 -10.54
CA ARG A 18 -22.12 30.30 -9.48
C ARG A 18 -22.42 29.22 -8.43
N THR A 19 -23.63 29.28 -7.84
CA THR A 19 -24.06 28.29 -6.82
C THR A 19 -24.10 26.88 -7.39
N ALA A 20 -24.60 26.69 -8.62
CA ALA A 20 -24.59 25.38 -9.28
C ALA A 20 -23.16 24.83 -9.44
N SER A 21 -22.20 25.68 -9.84
CA SER A 21 -20.78 25.30 -9.94
C SER A 21 -20.17 25.00 -8.56
N GLN A 22 -20.53 25.72 -7.51
CA GLN A 22 -20.11 25.44 -6.12
C GLN A 22 -20.67 24.10 -5.61
N VAL A 23 -21.91 23.75 -5.94
CA VAL A 23 -22.51 22.45 -5.64
C VAL A 23 -21.72 21.34 -6.35
N GLU A 24 -21.33 21.57 -7.62
CA GLU A 24 -20.49 20.60 -8.36
C GLU A 24 -19.10 20.44 -7.74
N VAL A 25 -18.47 21.53 -7.28
CA VAL A 25 -17.22 21.46 -6.50
C VAL A 25 -17.39 20.54 -5.28
N ALA A 26 -18.46 20.73 -4.50
CA ALA A 26 -18.70 19.92 -3.31
C ALA A 26 -18.97 18.45 -3.66
N ARG A 27 -19.70 18.19 -4.75
CA ARG A 27 -19.97 16.83 -5.25
C ARG A 27 -18.70 16.13 -5.66
N GLN A 28 -17.83 16.78 -6.45
CA GLN A 28 -16.55 16.22 -6.88
C GLN A 28 -15.59 16.01 -5.72
N LYS A 29 -15.57 16.91 -4.74
CA LYS A 29 -14.82 16.71 -3.50
C LYS A 29 -15.30 15.48 -2.71
N SER A 30 -16.61 15.24 -2.64
CA SER A 30 -17.14 14.03 -2.00
C SER A 30 -16.66 12.75 -2.69
N ILE A 31 -16.60 12.72 -4.04
CA ILE A 31 -16.04 11.60 -4.80
C ILE A 31 -14.53 11.45 -4.52
N SER A 32 -13.81 12.56 -4.45
CA SER A 32 -12.38 12.58 -4.13
C SER A 32 -12.12 11.97 -2.76
N GLU A 33 -12.88 12.36 -1.72
CA GLU A 33 -12.71 11.85 -0.36
C GLU A 33 -13.09 10.35 -0.24
N ASP A 34 -14.16 9.89 -0.90
CA ASP A 34 -14.47 8.45 -0.97
C ASP A 34 -13.33 7.65 -1.60
N SER A 35 -12.76 8.17 -2.69
CA SER A 35 -11.62 7.56 -3.37
C SER A 35 -10.34 7.60 -2.52
N PHE A 36 -10.20 8.62 -1.66
CA PHE A 36 -9.10 8.71 -0.69
C PHE A 36 -9.21 7.60 0.37
N VAL A 37 -10.41 7.39 0.93
CA VAL A 37 -10.65 6.28 1.88
C VAL A 37 -10.29 4.94 1.23
N ARG A 38 -10.73 4.69 0.00
CA ARG A 38 -10.40 3.45 -0.74
C ARG A 38 -8.89 3.31 -0.98
N THR A 39 -8.20 4.41 -1.29
CA THR A 39 -6.74 4.40 -1.46
C THR A 39 -6.04 3.97 -0.17
N TYR A 40 -6.47 4.52 0.97
CA TYR A 40 -5.92 4.15 2.28
C TYR A 40 -6.19 2.70 2.64
N GLN A 41 -7.41 2.22 2.42
CA GLN A 41 -7.77 0.81 2.65
C GLN A 41 -6.87 -0.13 1.85
N ARG A 42 -6.65 0.16 0.54
CA ARG A 42 -5.73 -0.63 -0.29
C ARG A 42 -4.29 -0.59 0.18
N GLN A 43 -3.85 0.55 0.69
CA GLN A 43 -2.50 0.67 1.23
C GLN A 43 -2.33 -0.15 2.51
N VAL A 44 -3.31 -0.15 3.40
CA VAL A 44 -3.30 -0.99 4.61
C VAL A 44 -3.36 -2.48 4.23
N GLU A 45 -4.23 -2.88 3.30
CA GLU A 45 -4.29 -4.26 2.77
C GLU A 45 -2.90 -4.71 2.28
N LEU A 46 -2.22 -3.88 1.48
CA LEU A 46 -0.87 -4.20 1.01
C LEU A 46 0.13 -4.33 2.16
N GLN A 47 0.11 -3.42 3.14
CA GLN A 47 1.03 -3.46 4.28
C GLN A 47 0.83 -4.73 5.11
N VAL A 48 -0.42 -5.13 5.37
CA VAL A 48 -0.74 -6.40 6.05
C VAL A 48 -0.22 -7.58 5.25
N THR A 49 -0.44 -7.60 3.93
CA THR A 49 -0.01 -8.69 3.05
C THR A 49 1.52 -8.80 3.00
N VAL A 50 2.23 -7.67 2.93
CA VAL A 50 3.70 -7.62 2.99
C VAL A 50 4.21 -8.20 4.31
N ALA A 51 3.65 -7.76 5.44
CA ALA A 51 4.02 -8.26 6.76
C ALA A 51 3.69 -9.75 6.92
N TYR A 52 2.57 -10.20 6.38
CA TYR A 52 2.16 -11.60 6.39
C TYR A 52 3.16 -12.51 5.66
N PHE A 53 3.50 -12.18 4.40
CA PHE A 53 4.46 -12.99 3.64
C PHE A 53 5.88 -12.91 4.19
N ALA A 54 6.30 -11.76 4.73
CA ALA A 54 7.58 -11.64 5.42
C ALA A 54 7.65 -12.52 6.67
N THR A 55 6.56 -12.62 7.44
CA THR A 55 6.48 -13.47 8.63
C THR A 55 6.47 -14.96 8.25
N LEU A 56 5.75 -15.34 7.19
CA LEU A 56 5.77 -16.72 6.65
C LEU A 56 7.17 -17.12 6.16
N GLN A 57 7.85 -16.19 5.47
CA GLN A 57 9.24 -16.39 5.04
C GLN A 57 10.16 -16.64 6.25
N ALA A 58 10.07 -15.79 7.28
CA ALA A 58 10.85 -15.93 8.50
C ALA A 58 10.56 -17.26 9.23
N GLN A 59 9.30 -17.68 9.26
CA GLN A 59 8.89 -18.97 9.82
C GLN A 59 9.50 -20.15 9.04
N SER A 60 9.50 -20.08 7.71
CA SER A 60 10.10 -21.11 6.85
C SER A 60 11.62 -21.18 7.05
N VAL A 61 12.31 -20.03 7.07
CA VAL A 61 13.76 -19.95 7.32
C VAL A 61 14.11 -20.49 8.72
N LEU A 62 13.28 -20.22 9.74
CA LEU A 62 13.48 -20.79 11.07
C LEU A 62 13.36 -22.33 11.05
N GLY A 63 12.43 -22.88 10.27
CA GLY A 63 12.30 -24.32 10.05
C GLY A 63 13.59 -24.92 9.49
N VAL A 64 14.14 -24.31 8.42
CA VAL A 64 15.42 -24.72 7.82
C VAL A 64 16.57 -24.61 8.83
N ALA A 65 16.65 -23.52 9.58
CA ALA A 65 17.70 -23.31 10.58
C ALA A 65 17.69 -24.41 11.68
N LYS A 66 16.50 -24.73 12.22
CA LYS A 66 16.34 -25.80 13.23
C LYS A 66 16.71 -27.18 12.67
N GLN A 67 16.31 -27.48 11.44
CA GLN A 67 16.69 -28.72 10.76
C GLN A 67 18.20 -28.80 10.55
N THR A 68 18.85 -27.67 10.18
CA THR A 68 20.30 -27.57 10.03
C THR A 68 21.02 -27.86 11.33
N VAL A 69 20.58 -27.32 12.48
CA VAL A 69 21.16 -27.66 13.80
C VAL A 69 21.05 -29.15 14.08
N ALA A 70 19.87 -29.75 13.87
CA ALA A 70 19.68 -31.17 14.11
C ALA A 70 20.63 -32.03 13.26
N THR A 71 20.74 -31.73 11.96
CA THR A 71 21.63 -32.43 11.04
C THR A 71 23.10 -32.31 11.43
N ARG A 72 23.58 -31.07 11.72
CA ARG A 72 24.98 -30.83 12.12
C ARG A 72 25.31 -31.43 13.48
N GLN A 73 24.34 -31.52 14.40
CA GLN A 73 24.53 -32.18 15.70
C GLN A 73 24.72 -33.69 15.52
N ILE A 74 23.99 -34.31 14.60
CA ILE A 74 24.19 -35.77 14.27
C ILE A 74 25.61 -36.00 13.77
N VAL A 75 26.09 -35.13 12.86
CA VAL A 75 27.47 -35.23 12.33
C VAL A 75 28.51 -35.05 13.43
N LEU A 76 28.32 -34.04 14.32
CA LEU A 76 29.23 -33.83 15.46
C LEU A 76 29.30 -35.09 16.34
N ASN A 77 28.14 -35.69 16.67
CA ASN A 77 28.11 -36.92 17.50
C ASN A 77 28.84 -38.08 16.81
N GLN A 78 28.67 -38.28 15.50
CA GLN A 78 29.37 -39.28 14.70
C GLN A 78 30.87 -39.06 14.69
N VAL A 79 31.32 -37.82 14.39
CA VAL A 79 32.74 -37.48 14.36
C VAL A 79 33.41 -37.65 15.72
N SER A 80 32.72 -37.21 16.78
CA SER A 80 33.23 -37.40 18.17
C SER A 80 33.37 -38.86 18.55
N ALA A 81 32.42 -39.73 18.18
CA ALA A 81 32.51 -41.16 18.44
C ALA A 81 33.65 -41.81 17.62
N LEU A 82 33.91 -41.34 16.40
CA LEU A 82 35.04 -41.83 15.59
C LEU A 82 36.38 -41.38 16.15
N ALA A 83 36.45 -40.12 16.64
CA ALA A 83 37.67 -39.58 17.23
C ALA A 83 38.03 -40.28 18.56
N SER A 84 37.04 -40.62 19.41
CA SER A 84 37.31 -41.38 20.64
C SER A 84 37.88 -42.78 20.38
N ASN A 85 37.61 -43.33 19.20
CA ASN A 85 38.18 -44.59 18.73
C ASN A 85 39.45 -44.42 17.85
N GLN A 86 40.05 -43.23 17.85
CA GLN A 86 41.23 -42.87 17.07
C GLN A 86 41.09 -43.01 15.54
N LEU A 87 39.85 -43.04 15.02
CA LEU A 87 39.55 -43.16 13.60
C LEU A 87 39.43 -41.78 12.91
N LYS A 88 39.31 -40.70 13.68
CA LYS A 88 39.25 -39.33 13.22
C LYS A 88 40.08 -38.44 14.15
N SER A 89 40.43 -37.22 13.69
CA SER A 89 41.24 -36.27 14.43
C SER A 89 40.41 -35.34 15.33
N GLU A 90 41.02 -34.77 16.37
CA GLU A 90 40.43 -33.69 17.17
C GLU A 90 40.15 -32.42 16.33
N LEU A 91 40.86 -32.23 15.23
CA LEU A 91 40.58 -31.19 14.27
C LEU A 91 39.21 -31.39 13.60
N ASP A 92 38.86 -32.65 13.22
CA ASP A 92 37.56 -32.95 12.63
C ASP A 92 36.41 -32.67 13.63
N VAL A 93 36.62 -32.97 14.91
CA VAL A 93 35.65 -32.66 15.99
C VAL A 93 35.49 -31.17 16.13
N SER A 94 36.59 -30.41 16.08
CA SER A 94 36.57 -28.96 16.20
C SER A 94 35.80 -28.30 15.03
N PHE A 95 36.01 -28.75 13.81
CA PHE A 95 35.23 -28.31 12.64
C PHE A 95 33.73 -28.61 12.81
N ALA A 96 33.40 -29.83 13.25
CA ALA A 96 32.01 -30.20 13.48
C ALA A 96 31.34 -29.37 14.56
N ARG A 97 32.06 -28.98 15.63
CA ARG A 97 31.55 -28.06 16.67
C ARG A 97 31.30 -26.66 16.11
N VAL A 98 32.25 -26.09 15.36
CA VAL A 98 32.06 -24.80 14.70
C VAL A 98 30.78 -24.80 13.85
N ASN A 99 30.59 -25.83 13.03
CA ASN A 99 29.41 -25.96 12.18
C ASN A 99 28.10 -25.98 12.99
N VAL A 100 28.06 -26.64 14.16
CA VAL A 100 26.89 -26.65 15.02
C VAL A 100 26.62 -25.27 15.61
N GLU A 101 27.65 -24.57 16.09
CA GLU A 101 27.47 -23.22 16.67
C GLU A 101 27.05 -22.18 15.58
N GLU A 102 27.56 -22.28 14.36
CA GLU A 102 27.07 -21.48 13.23
C GLU A 102 25.58 -21.72 12.95
N ALA A 103 25.13 -22.98 12.98
CA ALA A 103 23.72 -23.31 12.80
C ALA A 103 22.84 -22.78 13.98
N ARG A 104 23.34 -22.79 15.20
CA ARG A 104 22.66 -22.17 16.37
C ARG A 104 22.53 -20.65 16.21
N LEU A 105 23.58 -19.97 15.72
CA LEU A 105 23.52 -18.55 15.41
C LEU A 105 22.47 -18.26 14.33
N LEU A 106 22.33 -19.13 13.33
CA LEU A 106 21.28 -19.00 12.30
C LEU A 106 19.88 -19.10 12.93
N VAL A 107 19.65 -20.04 13.88
CA VAL A 107 18.38 -20.16 14.63
C VAL A 107 18.08 -18.87 15.40
N VAL A 108 19.04 -18.32 16.14
CA VAL A 108 18.85 -17.09 16.91
C VAL A 108 18.44 -15.92 16.01
N ARG A 109 19.09 -15.78 14.84
CA ARG A 109 18.72 -14.75 13.84
C ARG A 109 17.31 -14.98 13.30
N ALA A 110 16.99 -16.20 12.89
CA ALA A 110 15.68 -16.53 12.34
C ALA A 110 14.54 -16.38 13.36
N GLU A 111 14.78 -16.64 14.64
CA GLU A 111 13.82 -16.38 15.73
C GLU A 111 13.60 -14.89 15.94
N SER A 112 14.66 -14.08 15.85
CA SER A 112 14.54 -12.62 15.92
C SER A 112 13.72 -12.07 14.77
N GLU A 113 13.98 -12.51 13.52
CA GLU A 113 13.24 -12.10 12.33
C GLU A 113 11.76 -12.50 12.42
N LEU A 114 11.47 -13.72 12.89
CA LEU A 114 10.08 -14.17 13.08
C LEU A 114 9.34 -13.32 14.12
N ASN A 115 9.98 -12.99 15.25
CA ASN A 115 9.38 -12.14 16.28
C ASN A 115 9.16 -10.71 15.76
N SER A 116 10.09 -10.18 14.98
CA SER A 116 9.93 -8.89 14.29
C SER A 116 8.75 -8.94 13.31
N GLY A 117 8.63 -10.00 12.51
CA GLY A 117 7.52 -10.19 11.60
C GLY A 117 6.15 -10.21 12.30
N PHE A 118 6.01 -10.93 13.42
CA PHE A 118 4.77 -10.90 14.21
C PHE A 118 4.47 -9.53 14.79
N THR A 119 5.49 -8.77 15.16
CA THR A 119 5.33 -7.40 15.67
C THR A 119 4.79 -6.49 14.58
N GLU A 120 5.38 -6.49 13.39
CA GLU A 120 4.93 -5.70 12.24
C GLU A 120 3.51 -6.10 11.81
N LEU A 121 3.23 -7.40 11.72
CA LEU A 121 1.91 -7.90 11.36
C LEU A 121 0.84 -7.44 12.37
N SER A 122 1.12 -7.52 13.67
CA SER A 122 0.20 -7.07 14.72
C SER A 122 -0.10 -5.58 14.61
N ILE A 123 0.92 -4.75 14.36
CA ILE A 123 0.75 -3.29 14.20
C ILE A 123 -0.14 -2.98 12.98
N HIS A 124 0.10 -3.64 11.84
CA HIS A 124 -0.69 -3.41 10.64
C HIS A 124 -2.14 -3.91 10.77
N LEU A 125 -2.38 -4.92 11.62
CA LEU A 125 -3.72 -5.36 12.02
C LEU A 125 -4.39 -4.45 13.05
N GLY A 126 -3.72 -3.40 13.51
CA GLY A 126 -4.24 -2.44 14.48
C GLY A 126 -4.16 -2.90 15.94
N GLU A 127 -3.40 -3.94 16.24
CA GLU A 127 -3.22 -4.44 17.60
C GLU A 127 -2.12 -3.64 18.33
N ARG A 128 -2.38 -3.31 19.59
CA ARG A 128 -1.43 -2.55 20.43
C ARG A 128 -0.31 -3.40 21.02
N THR A 129 -0.51 -4.70 21.08
CA THR A 129 0.45 -5.67 21.64
C THR A 129 0.73 -6.74 20.61
N PRO A 130 2.01 -7.10 20.40
CA PRO A 130 2.35 -8.17 19.46
C PRO A 130 1.70 -9.49 19.86
N ARG A 131 1.11 -10.19 18.89
CA ARG A 131 0.55 -11.53 19.06
C ARG A 131 1.22 -12.50 18.11
N ARG A 132 1.25 -13.76 18.51
CA ARG A 132 1.62 -14.86 17.61
C ARG A 132 0.36 -15.42 16.96
N TYR A 133 0.39 -15.50 15.66
CA TYR A 133 -0.67 -16.06 14.83
C TYR A 133 -0.24 -17.40 14.29
N GLU A 134 -1.20 -18.29 14.07
CA GLU A 134 -1.01 -19.46 13.24
C GLU A 134 -1.21 -19.03 11.78
N LEU A 135 -0.10 -18.98 11.04
CA LEU A 135 -0.11 -18.53 9.65
C LEU A 135 -0.38 -19.71 8.73
N VAL A 136 -1.32 -19.55 7.80
CA VAL A 136 -1.66 -20.56 6.80
C VAL A 136 -0.81 -20.34 5.55
N GLU A 137 -0.18 -21.40 5.05
CA GLU A 137 0.56 -21.31 3.78
C GLU A 137 -0.39 -21.15 2.60
N GLU A 138 -0.09 -20.19 1.74
CA GLU A 138 -0.81 -20.03 0.48
C GLU A 138 -0.16 -20.85 -0.63
N SER A 139 -1.01 -21.34 -1.54
CA SER A 139 -0.55 -22.00 -2.77
C SER A 139 0.09 -20.98 -3.70
N LEU A 140 1.09 -21.42 -4.46
CA LEU A 140 1.72 -20.58 -5.47
C LEU A 140 0.69 -20.13 -6.51
N PRO A 141 0.69 -18.84 -6.90
CA PRO A 141 -0.21 -18.35 -7.93
C PRO A 141 0.13 -18.96 -9.29
N ALA A 142 -0.86 -19.07 -10.15
CA ALA A 142 -0.67 -19.45 -11.54
C ALA A 142 0.24 -18.46 -12.27
N GLU A 143 0.88 -18.92 -13.34
CA GLU A 143 1.69 -18.07 -14.22
C GLU A 143 0.90 -16.85 -14.72
N LEU A 144 1.61 -15.73 -14.87
CA LEU A 144 1.05 -14.51 -15.45
C LEU A 144 0.80 -14.72 -16.96
N ALA A 145 -0.44 -15.06 -17.31
CA ALA A 145 -0.86 -15.24 -18.70
C ALA A 145 -1.30 -13.93 -19.38
N GLU A 146 -1.61 -12.87 -18.60
CA GLU A 146 -2.14 -11.62 -19.15
C GLU A 146 -1.01 -10.70 -19.65
N PRO A 147 -1.16 -10.07 -20.84
CA PRO A 147 -0.20 -9.10 -21.33
C PRO A 147 -0.20 -7.84 -20.46
N VAL A 148 0.97 -7.22 -20.30
CA VAL A 148 1.15 -6.04 -19.46
C VAL A 148 0.27 -4.85 -19.87
N GLU A 149 -0.03 -4.72 -21.15
CA GLU A 149 -0.89 -3.66 -21.70
C GLU A 149 -2.30 -3.72 -21.14
N LYS A 150 -2.85 -4.93 -20.96
CA LYS A 150 -4.16 -5.12 -20.35
C LYS A 150 -4.14 -4.71 -18.87
N LEU A 151 -3.10 -5.09 -18.14
CA LEU A 151 -2.94 -4.73 -16.73
C LEU A 151 -2.84 -3.20 -16.54
N VAL A 152 -2.13 -2.52 -17.46
CA VAL A 152 -2.04 -1.05 -17.47
C VAL A 152 -3.41 -0.43 -17.74
N ALA A 153 -4.16 -0.94 -18.73
CA ALA A 153 -5.49 -0.42 -19.05
C ALA A 153 -6.47 -0.57 -17.87
N ASP A 154 -6.44 -1.71 -17.18
CA ASP A 154 -7.24 -1.95 -15.98
C ASP A 154 -6.85 -0.98 -14.85
N ALA A 155 -5.56 -0.79 -14.60
CA ALA A 155 -5.06 0.13 -13.58
C ALA A 155 -5.49 1.58 -13.83
N LEU A 156 -5.42 2.07 -15.08
CA LEU A 156 -5.86 3.41 -15.46
C LEU A 156 -7.38 3.63 -15.30
N ARG A 157 -8.16 2.55 -15.28
CA ARG A 157 -9.61 2.61 -15.05
C ARG A 157 -9.97 2.51 -13.58
N GLU A 158 -9.33 1.63 -12.82
CA GLU A 158 -9.80 1.17 -11.51
C GLU A 158 -9.02 1.73 -10.32
N ARG A 159 -7.85 2.34 -10.55
CA ARG A 159 -6.99 2.81 -9.44
C ARG A 159 -7.63 3.98 -8.68
N PRO A 160 -7.93 3.82 -7.36
CA PRO A 160 -8.68 4.83 -6.61
C PRO A 160 -7.96 6.19 -6.55
N ARG A 161 -6.63 6.19 -6.49
CA ARG A 161 -5.84 7.42 -6.49
C ARG A 161 -6.02 8.25 -7.78
N LEU A 162 -6.12 7.60 -8.94
CA LEU A 162 -6.38 8.30 -10.20
C LEU A 162 -7.81 8.84 -10.25
N ILE A 163 -8.79 8.05 -9.77
CA ILE A 163 -10.20 8.49 -9.66
C ILE A 163 -10.28 9.74 -8.78
N ARG A 164 -9.56 9.76 -7.65
CA ARG A 164 -9.44 10.92 -6.77
C ARG A 164 -8.92 12.14 -7.51
N LEU A 165 -7.77 12.03 -8.18
CA LEU A 165 -7.17 13.17 -8.88
C LEU A 165 -8.04 13.70 -10.02
N ARG A 166 -8.75 12.80 -10.74
CA ARG A 166 -9.72 13.21 -11.75
C ARG A 166 -10.90 13.99 -11.14
N ALA A 167 -11.39 13.56 -9.97
CA ALA A 167 -12.42 14.28 -9.24
C ALA A 167 -11.90 15.63 -8.72
N ASP A 168 -10.67 15.71 -8.23
CA ASP A 168 -10.03 16.96 -7.80
C ASP A 168 -9.88 17.95 -8.98
N ALA A 169 -9.48 17.47 -10.16
CA ALA A 169 -9.40 18.28 -11.38
C ALA A 169 -10.79 18.78 -11.82
N ALA A 170 -11.82 17.91 -11.76
CA ALA A 170 -13.19 18.32 -12.05
C ALA A 170 -13.72 19.36 -11.04
N ALA A 171 -13.37 19.23 -9.75
CA ALA A 171 -13.69 20.21 -8.71
C ALA A 171 -13.00 21.56 -8.98
N ALA A 172 -11.72 21.55 -9.36
CA ALA A 172 -10.97 22.76 -9.70
C ALA A 172 -11.54 23.45 -10.95
N ALA A 173 -11.93 22.69 -11.98
CA ALA A 173 -12.59 23.23 -13.17
C ALA A 173 -13.98 23.81 -12.83
N ALA A 174 -14.74 23.17 -11.94
CA ALA A 174 -16.01 23.71 -11.47
C ALA A 174 -15.81 25.00 -10.64
N GLN A 175 -14.74 25.07 -9.83
CA GLN A 175 -14.39 26.29 -9.09
C GLN A 175 -14.01 27.42 -10.04
N ALA A 176 -13.28 27.15 -11.12
CA ALA A 176 -12.96 28.17 -12.13
C ALA A 176 -14.24 28.72 -12.79
N ARG A 177 -15.23 27.88 -13.07
CA ARG A 177 -16.56 28.35 -13.56
C ARG A 177 -17.29 29.19 -12.52
N ALA A 178 -17.25 28.79 -11.23
CA ALA A 178 -17.87 29.57 -10.15
C ALA A 178 -17.21 30.95 -9.98
N ASP A 179 -15.87 31.02 -10.11
CA ASP A 179 -15.13 32.28 -9.98
C ASP A 179 -15.27 33.19 -11.23
N HIS A 180 -15.46 32.58 -12.41
CA HIS A 180 -15.85 33.33 -13.62
C HIS A 180 -17.21 34.04 -13.45
N ALA A 181 -18.16 33.35 -12.76
CA ALA A 181 -19.48 33.93 -12.49
C ALA A 181 -19.47 35.09 -11.49
N LEU A 182 -18.33 35.40 -10.84
CA LEU A 182 -18.18 36.60 -9.99
C LEU A 182 -18.37 37.94 -10.76
N ASN A 183 -18.14 37.94 -12.07
CA ASN A 183 -18.30 39.08 -12.93
C ASN A 183 -19.74 39.34 -13.39
N TYR A 184 -20.67 38.40 -13.07
CA TYR A 184 -22.08 38.51 -13.43
C TYR A 184 -22.92 39.06 -12.27
N PRO A 185 -24.11 39.68 -12.56
CA PRO A 185 -24.99 40.16 -11.51
C PRO A 185 -25.59 38.97 -10.71
N THR A 186 -25.92 39.22 -9.45
CA THR A 186 -26.76 38.32 -8.64
C THR A 186 -28.13 38.96 -8.43
N VAL A 187 -29.18 38.14 -8.57
CA VAL A 187 -30.57 38.59 -8.37
C VAL A 187 -31.18 37.78 -7.22
N SER A 188 -31.67 38.49 -6.21
CA SER A 188 -32.30 37.89 -5.04
C SER A 188 -33.67 38.49 -4.77
N ALA A 189 -34.62 37.72 -4.35
CA ALA A 189 -35.89 38.17 -3.75
C ALA A 189 -35.68 38.34 -2.24
N ILE A 190 -36.14 39.45 -1.73
CA ILE A 190 -36.14 39.72 -0.28
C ILE A 190 -37.56 39.88 0.21
N GLY A 191 -37.86 39.35 1.40
CA GLY A 191 -39.12 39.55 2.11
C GLY A 191 -38.84 39.88 3.57
N ALA A 192 -39.59 40.82 4.12
CA ALA A 192 -39.54 41.16 5.52
C ALA A 192 -40.94 41.19 6.09
N LEU A 193 -41.14 40.54 7.23
CA LEU A 193 -42.34 40.59 8.03
C LEU A 193 -41.95 41.06 9.43
N GLY A 194 -42.67 42.02 9.98
CA GLY A 194 -42.34 42.52 11.31
C GLY A 194 -43.55 43.00 12.07
N LEU A 195 -43.45 42.97 13.39
CA LEU A 195 -44.36 43.58 14.33
C LEU A 195 -43.62 44.73 14.98
N MET A 196 -44.17 45.94 14.83
CA MET A 196 -43.63 47.15 15.44
C MET A 196 -44.77 47.83 16.21
N PRO A 197 -44.90 47.56 17.51
CA PRO A 197 -45.94 48.19 18.32
C PRO A 197 -45.71 49.68 18.37
N VAL A 198 -46.57 50.43 17.62
CA VAL A 198 -46.52 51.88 17.55
C VAL A 198 -47.60 52.46 18.45
N ARG A 199 -47.27 53.49 19.22
CA ARG A 199 -48.23 54.19 20.11
C ARG A 199 -49.31 54.98 19.36
N ASP A 200 -49.20 55.13 18.04
CA ASP A 200 -50.14 55.86 17.22
C ASP A 200 -51.23 54.92 16.67
N ARG A 201 -52.47 55.09 17.13
CA ARG A 201 -53.65 54.31 16.72
C ARG A 201 -54.00 54.40 15.23
N ARG A 202 -53.28 55.19 14.45
CA ARG A 202 -53.51 55.37 13.01
C ARG A 202 -52.59 54.51 12.16
N LEU A 203 -51.58 53.87 12.76
CA LEU A 203 -50.63 53.03 12.08
C LEU A 203 -50.85 51.56 12.48
N GLN A 204 -50.74 50.63 11.55
CA GLN A 204 -50.79 49.21 11.82
C GLN A 204 -49.51 48.75 12.55
N ASP A 205 -49.65 47.82 13.52
CA ASP A 205 -48.54 47.29 14.30
C ASP A 205 -47.78 46.20 13.52
N ASP A 206 -48.29 45.76 12.39
CA ASP A 206 -47.69 44.78 11.49
C ASP A 206 -47.30 45.42 10.14
N TYR A 207 -46.22 44.92 9.56
CA TYR A 207 -45.81 45.30 8.21
C TYR A 207 -45.26 44.10 7.44
N ALA A 208 -45.48 44.12 6.14
CA ALA A 208 -44.89 43.20 5.18
C ALA A 208 -44.24 44.02 4.06
N ALA A 209 -43.00 43.70 3.72
CA ALA A 209 -42.28 44.30 2.61
C ALA A 209 -41.66 43.22 1.74
N GLY A 210 -41.68 43.42 0.43
CA GLY A 210 -41.04 42.50 -0.51
C GLY A 210 -40.37 43.26 -1.66
N GLY A 211 -39.30 42.72 -2.20
CA GLY A 211 -38.56 43.40 -3.29
C GLY A 211 -37.58 42.44 -4.00
N LEU A 212 -37.02 42.97 -5.08
CA LEU A 212 -35.93 42.31 -5.81
C LEU A 212 -34.64 43.15 -5.61
N VAL A 213 -33.56 42.48 -5.31
CA VAL A 213 -32.22 43.07 -5.19
C VAL A 213 -31.36 42.53 -6.32
N VAL A 214 -30.82 43.42 -7.14
CA VAL A 214 -29.82 43.11 -8.18
C VAL A 214 -28.49 43.72 -7.73
N ASN A 215 -27.49 42.83 -7.53
CA ASN A 215 -26.13 43.27 -7.18
C ASN A 215 -25.21 42.97 -8.35
N LEU A 216 -24.66 44.06 -8.98
CA LEU A 216 -23.71 44.00 -10.09
C LEU A 216 -22.38 44.61 -9.65
N PRO A 217 -21.29 43.82 -9.56
CA PRO A 217 -19.96 44.38 -9.25
C PRO A 217 -19.39 45.10 -10.47
N LEU A 218 -19.41 46.44 -10.48
CA LEU A 218 -18.90 47.24 -11.59
C LEU A 218 -17.38 47.40 -11.54
N PHE A 219 -16.82 47.55 -10.34
CA PHE A 219 -15.37 47.70 -10.13
C PHE A 219 -14.96 47.26 -8.74
N ASN A 220 -13.96 46.40 -8.64
CA ASN A 220 -13.41 45.88 -7.37
C ASN A 220 -11.87 45.88 -7.35
N GLY A 221 -11.23 46.79 -8.08
CA GLY A 221 -9.77 46.88 -8.14
C GLY A 221 -9.08 45.73 -8.85
N GLY A 222 -9.78 44.98 -9.71
CA GLY A 222 -9.23 43.84 -10.44
C GLY A 222 -9.19 42.52 -9.64
N ARG A 223 -9.73 42.53 -8.40
CA ARG A 223 -9.69 41.33 -7.50
C ARG A 223 -10.38 40.12 -8.14
N ASP A 224 -11.56 40.27 -8.71
CA ASP A 224 -12.33 39.14 -9.22
C ASP A 224 -11.71 38.60 -10.52
N THR A 225 -11.12 39.44 -11.35
CA THR A 225 -10.33 39.02 -12.53
C THR A 225 -9.06 38.25 -12.10
N ALA A 226 -8.37 38.71 -11.06
CA ALA A 226 -7.20 37.99 -10.53
C ALA A 226 -7.58 36.64 -9.95
N LYS A 227 -8.70 36.57 -9.23
CA LYS A 227 -9.23 35.33 -8.66
C LYS A 227 -9.67 34.32 -9.73
N GLN A 228 -10.32 34.80 -10.80
CA GLN A 228 -10.65 33.97 -11.95
C GLN A 228 -9.38 33.36 -12.56
N ARG A 229 -8.34 34.17 -12.83
CA ARG A 229 -7.07 33.66 -13.37
C ARG A 229 -6.39 32.68 -12.43
N GLU A 230 -6.42 32.92 -11.13
CA GLU A 230 -5.90 32.02 -10.13
C GLU A 230 -6.58 30.65 -10.22
N SER A 231 -7.93 30.60 -10.26
CA SER A 231 -8.69 29.36 -10.33
C SER A 231 -8.51 28.63 -11.66
N GLU A 232 -8.37 29.34 -12.79
CA GLU A 232 -8.03 28.76 -14.09
C GLU A 232 -6.66 28.07 -14.07
N PHE A 233 -5.62 28.70 -13.49
CA PHE A 233 -4.31 28.08 -13.36
C PHE A 233 -4.33 26.90 -12.39
N LYS A 234 -5.12 26.93 -11.31
CA LYS A 234 -5.31 25.78 -10.41
C LYS A 234 -5.98 24.61 -11.13
N ALA A 235 -6.97 24.88 -11.99
CA ALA A 235 -7.60 23.84 -12.80
C ALA A 235 -6.60 23.17 -13.75
N ARG A 236 -5.80 23.97 -14.47
CA ARG A 236 -4.74 23.45 -15.36
C ARG A 236 -3.70 22.64 -14.58
N ALA A 237 -3.26 23.12 -13.41
CA ALA A 237 -2.33 22.38 -12.57
C ALA A 237 -2.90 21.05 -12.11
N ALA A 238 -4.20 20.97 -11.76
CA ALA A 238 -4.86 19.74 -11.40
C ALA A 238 -4.96 18.75 -12.57
N GLU A 239 -5.18 19.22 -13.79
CA GLU A 239 -5.15 18.39 -15.01
C GLU A 239 -3.76 17.79 -15.27
N GLU A 240 -2.68 18.57 -15.08
CA GLU A 240 -1.32 18.04 -15.25
C GLU A 240 -0.97 17.02 -14.16
N LEU A 241 -1.48 17.16 -12.93
CA LEU A 241 -1.34 16.12 -11.88
C LEU A 241 -2.02 14.81 -12.26
N VAL A 242 -3.15 14.86 -12.97
CA VAL A 242 -3.79 13.65 -13.51
C VAL A 242 -2.87 12.96 -14.53
N ARG A 243 -2.30 13.71 -15.48
CA ARG A 243 -1.38 13.17 -16.49
C ARG A 243 -0.12 12.59 -15.88
N ASP A 244 0.45 13.25 -14.87
CA ASP A 244 1.61 12.75 -14.13
C ASP A 244 1.28 11.42 -13.44
N GLU A 245 0.14 11.34 -12.74
CA GLU A 245 -0.29 10.08 -12.11
C GLU A 245 -0.55 8.96 -13.13
N GLU A 246 -1.11 9.26 -14.31
CA GLU A 246 -1.28 8.28 -15.38
C GLU A 246 0.07 7.69 -15.82
N ASN A 247 1.08 8.55 -16.00
CA ASN A 247 2.44 8.10 -16.33
C ASN A 247 3.07 7.28 -15.19
N ASN A 248 2.87 7.68 -13.94
CA ASN A 248 3.34 6.94 -12.77
C ASN A 248 2.68 5.55 -12.68
N ILE A 249 1.38 5.45 -12.95
CA ILE A 249 0.66 4.17 -13.00
C ILE A 249 1.23 3.25 -14.06
N ILE A 250 1.44 3.75 -15.28
CA ILE A 250 2.02 2.98 -16.38
C ILE A 250 3.40 2.43 -16.00
N ARG A 251 4.25 3.28 -15.41
CA ARG A 251 5.57 2.89 -14.92
C ARG A 251 5.46 1.82 -13.84
N ASP A 252 4.65 2.05 -12.80
CA ASP A 252 4.55 1.20 -11.62
C ASP A 252 4.04 -0.20 -11.97
N VAL A 253 3.01 -0.30 -12.82
CA VAL A 253 2.47 -1.59 -13.28
C VAL A 253 3.52 -2.35 -14.10
N ARG A 254 4.23 -1.68 -15.02
CA ARG A 254 5.27 -2.31 -15.83
C ARG A 254 6.43 -2.81 -14.98
N LEU A 255 6.89 -2.01 -14.00
CA LEU A 255 7.94 -2.43 -13.08
C LEU A 255 7.51 -3.60 -12.19
N ALA A 256 6.27 -3.57 -11.65
CA ALA A 256 5.74 -4.67 -10.86
C ALA A 256 5.60 -5.95 -11.70
N TYR A 257 5.15 -5.84 -12.96
CA TYR A 257 5.07 -6.97 -13.87
C TYR A 257 6.43 -7.63 -14.10
N LEU A 258 7.47 -6.83 -14.39
CA LEU A 258 8.85 -7.33 -14.55
C LEU A 258 9.36 -8.02 -13.28
N LYS A 259 9.06 -7.46 -12.09
CA LYS A 259 9.44 -8.07 -10.81
C LYS A 259 8.78 -9.43 -10.60
N VAL A 260 7.52 -9.59 -10.98
CA VAL A 260 6.85 -10.91 -10.90
C VAL A 260 7.51 -11.91 -11.84
N GLN A 261 7.83 -11.53 -13.09
CA GLN A 261 8.53 -12.40 -14.02
C GLN A 261 9.90 -12.85 -13.46
N HIS A 262 10.70 -11.90 -12.95
CA HIS A 262 12.00 -12.22 -12.34
C HIS A 262 11.86 -13.10 -11.09
N ALA A 263 10.85 -12.87 -10.25
CA ALA A 263 10.61 -13.70 -9.08
C ALA A 263 10.22 -15.14 -9.49
N GLN A 264 9.46 -15.30 -10.55
CA GLN A 264 9.07 -16.61 -11.11
C GLN A 264 10.27 -17.37 -11.69
N GLU A 265 11.12 -16.70 -12.47
CA GLU A 265 12.37 -17.29 -12.97
C GLU A 265 13.29 -17.69 -11.83
N ARG A 266 13.45 -16.80 -10.83
CA ARG A 266 14.26 -17.06 -9.63
C ARG A 266 13.77 -18.26 -8.86
N LEU A 267 12.47 -18.42 -8.66
CA LEU A 267 11.90 -19.60 -8.02
C LEU A 267 12.26 -20.89 -8.76
N GLY A 268 12.15 -20.90 -10.10
CA GLY A 268 12.56 -22.04 -10.92
C GLY A 268 14.05 -22.38 -10.83
N LEU A 269 14.91 -21.35 -10.75
CA LEU A 269 16.36 -21.54 -10.62
C LEU A 269 16.76 -22.01 -9.21
N THR A 270 16.14 -21.46 -8.16
CA THR A 270 16.43 -21.86 -6.76
C THR A 270 15.95 -23.29 -6.48
N ALA A 271 14.83 -23.73 -7.06
CA ALA A 271 14.39 -25.12 -6.98
C ALA A 271 15.41 -26.09 -7.60
N LYS A 272 15.97 -25.76 -8.77
CA LYS A 272 17.06 -26.55 -9.39
C LYS A 272 18.33 -26.54 -8.54
N LEU A 273 18.71 -25.35 -8.02
CA LEU A 273 19.86 -25.21 -7.12
C LEU A 273 19.71 -26.10 -5.90
N LEU A 274 18.52 -26.14 -5.26
CA LEU A 274 18.25 -27.00 -4.12
C LEU A 274 18.36 -28.47 -4.47
N ALA A 275 17.85 -28.90 -5.62
CA ALA A 275 17.96 -30.29 -6.07
C ALA A 275 19.42 -30.74 -6.23
N PHE A 276 20.27 -29.89 -6.87
CA PHE A 276 21.68 -30.20 -7.04
C PHE A 276 22.46 -30.14 -5.71
N ALA A 277 22.14 -29.17 -4.83
CA ALA A 277 22.77 -29.07 -3.52
C ALA A 277 22.46 -30.28 -2.63
N ARG A 278 21.23 -30.83 -2.68
CA ARG A 278 20.85 -32.05 -2.00
C ARG A 278 21.66 -33.27 -2.51
N THR A 279 21.74 -33.41 -3.83
CA THR A 279 22.53 -34.50 -4.43
C THR A 279 24.03 -34.40 -4.05
N ALA A 280 24.61 -33.18 -4.10
CA ALA A 280 25.99 -32.98 -3.71
C ALA A 280 26.25 -33.27 -2.23
N HIS A 281 25.34 -32.86 -1.35
CA HIS A 281 25.39 -33.14 0.08
C HIS A 281 25.33 -34.65 0.35
N ASP A 282 24.41 -35.39 -0.30
CA ASP A 282 24.24 -36.82 -0.09
C ASP A 282 25.47 -37.59 -0.54
N LEU A 283 26.07 -37.22 -1.68
CA LEU A 283 27.33 -37.80 -2.17
C LEU A 283 28.51 -37.51 -1.24
N ALA A 284 28.65 -36.25 -0.78
CA ALA A 284 29.71 -35.85 0.16
C ALA A 284 29.58 -36.62 1.49
N ASN A 285 28.37 -36.76 2.00
CA ASN A 285 28.09 -37.51 3.23
C ASN A 285 28.42 -39.02 3.06
N ALA A 286 28.05 -39.63 1.93
CA ALA A 286 28.42 -41.02 1.64
C ALA A 286 29.95 -41.22 1.56
N ARG A 287 30.66 -40.35 0.83
CA ARG A 287 32.12 -40.38 0.72
C ARG A 287 32.81 -40.20 2.06
N TYR A 288 32.33 -39.24 2.89
CA TYR A 288 32.85 -39.01 4.22
C TYR A 288 32.69 -40.25 5.13
N LYS A 289 31.53 -40.92 5.11
CA LYS A 289 31.27 -42.14 5.86
C LYS A 289 32.17 -43.31 5.45
N LEU A 290 32.52 -43.41 4.16
CA LEU A 290 33.45 -44.42 3.62
C LEU A 290 34.94 -44.04 3.80
N GLY A 291 35.25 -42.88 4.40
CA GLY A 291 36.62 -42.39 4.55
C GLY A 291 37.24 -41.89 3.25
N ALA A 292 36.48 -41.73 2.18
CA ALA A 292 36.93 -41.28 0.87
C ALA A 292 36.92 -39.74 0.70
N SER A 293 36.53 -39.00 1.73
CA SER A 293 36.60 -37.52 1.78
C SER A 293 36.88 -37.03 3.20
N ASN A 294 37.15 -35.72 3.33
CA ASN A 294 37.41 -35.04 4.60
C ASN A 294 36.20 -34.27 5.12
N ILE A 295 36.27 -33.84 6.38
CA ILE A 295 35.21 -33.08 7.04
C ILE A 295 34.92 -31.73 6.34
N ALA A 296 35.92 -31.10 5.72
CA ALA A 296 35.76 -29.83 5.03
C ALA A 296 34.87 -29.96 3.79
N GLU A 297 35.03 -31.04 3.00
CA GLU A 297 34.15 -31.33 1.84
C GLU A 297 32.71 -31.48 2.29
N LEU A 298 32.46 -32.26 3.35
CA LEU A 298 31.12 -32.45 3.91
C LEU A 298 30.54 -31.12 4.45
N SER A 299 31.33 -30.36 5.19
CA SER A 299 30.91 -29.06 5.73
C SER A 299 30.52 -28.08 4.63
N GLN A 300 31.31 -28.02 3.54
CA GLN A 300 30.99 -27.18 2.39
C GLN A 300 29.69 -27.62 1.70
N ALA A 301 29.49 -28.91 1.54
CA ALA A 301 28.24 -29.42 0.96
C ALA A 301 27.02 -29.12 1.86
N GLN A 302 27.17 -29.20 3.18
CA GLN A 302 26.14 -28.80 4.16
C GLN A 302 25.81 -27.29 4.10
N LEU A 303 26.84 -26.45 3.99
CA LEU A 303 26.66 -25.01 3.85
C LEU A 303 25.90 -24.66 2.56
N ASN A 304 26.31 -25.29 1.45
CA ASN A 304 25.64 -25.09 0.15
C ASN A 304 24.17 -25.55 0.19
N LEU A 305 23.87 -26.68 0.83
CA LEU A 305 22.52 -27.17 0.99
C LEU A 305 21.67 -26.19 1.81
N THR A 306 22.15 -25.79 3.00
CA THR A 306 21.42 -24.82 3.86
C THR A 306 21.17 -23.50 3.11
N SER A 307 22.16 -23.00 2.38
CA SER A 307 22.01 -21.78 1.57
C SER A 307 20.98 -21.94 0.46
N ALA A 308 20.93 -23.10 -0.19
CA ALA A 308 19.95 -23.40 -1.24
C ALA A 308 18.53 -23.54 -0.68
N GLU A 309 18.35 -24.16 0.49
CA GLU A 309 17.05 -24.27 1.19
C GLU A 309 16.50 -22.90 1.59
N ILE A 310 17.35 -22.02 2.13
CA ILE A 310 16.98 -20.65 2.45
C ILE A 310 16.65 -19.85 1.18
N ALA A 311 17.43 -20.02 0.12
CA ALA A 311 17.20 -19.31 -1.15
C ALA A 311 15.86 -19.72 -1.80
N GLU A 312 15.51 -20.99 -1.77
CA GLU A 312 14.24 -21.49 -2.30
C GLU A 312 13.05 -20.98 -1.46
N ALA A 313 13.13 -21.09 -0.13
CA ALA A 313 12.11 -20.57 0.77
C ALA A 313 11.89 -19.06 0.55
N THR A 314 12.97 -18.29 0.43
CA THR A 314 12.90 -16.85 0.18
C THR A 314 12.26 -16.55 -1.19
N ALA A 315 12.64 -17.27 -2.24
CA ALA A 315 12.11 -17.07 -3.59
C ALA A 315 10.60 -17.37 -3.69
N LYS A 316 10.11 -18.36 -2.94
CA LYS A 316 8.69 -18.70 -2.85
C LYS A 316 7.87 -17.51 -2.34
N TYR A 317 8.25 -16.94 -1.21
CA TYR A 317 7.50 -15.84 -0.60
C TYR A 317 7.73 -14.52 -1.32
N GLU A 318 8.88 -14.32 -1.97
CA GLU A 318 9.12 -13.17 -2.84
C GLU A 318 8.15 -13.17 -4.03
N LEU A 319 7.91 -14.32 -4.66
CA LEU A 319 6.93 -14.41 -5.75
C LEU A 319 5.52 -14.04 -5.29
N LEU A 320 5.08 -14.55 -4.14
CA LEU A 320 3.78 -14.21 -3.55
C LEU A 320 3.66 -12.71 -3.27
N LEU A 321 4.70 -12.13 -2.68
CA LEU A 321 4.78 -10.71 -2.39
C LEU A 321 4.72 -9.85 -3.67
N GLN A 322 5.54 -10.17 -4.69
CA GLN A 322 5.55 -9.41 -5.93
C GLN A 322 4.22 -9.52 -6.68
N ARG A 323 3.52 -10.64 -6.56
CA ARG A 323 2.17 -10.80 -7.10
C ARG A 323 1.17 -9.89 -6.40
N ALA A 324 1.17 -9.85 -5.08
CA ALA A 324 0.31 -8.94 -4.30
C ALA A 324 0.60 -7.46 -4.62
N VAL A 325 1.87 -7.09 -4.78
CA VAL A 325 2.27 -5.73 -5.20
C VAL A 325 1.74 -5.40 -6.59
N LEU A 326 1.78 -6.35 -7.54
CA LEU A 326 1.22 -6.15 -8.88
C LEU A 326 -0.30 -5.95 -8.81
N ASP A 327 -1.01 -6.75 -8.03
CA ASP A 327 -2.46 -6.63 -7.87
C ASP A 327 -2.86 -5.29 -7.23
N PHE A 328 -2.07 -4.81 -6.25
CA PHE A 328 -2.21 -3.46 -5.71
C PHE A 328 -2.05 -2.38 -6.79
N HIS A 329 -1.00 -2.47 -7.64
CA HIS A 329 -0.77 -1.51 -8.71
C HIS A 329 -1.84 -1.57 -9.81
N ARG A 330 -2.50 -2.70 -10.02
CA ARG A 330 -3.67 -2.84 -10.89
C ARG A 330 -4.93 -2.18 -10.31
N GLY A 331 -4.97 -1.90 -9.01
CA GLY A 331 -6.18 -1.45 -8.31
C GLY A 331 -7.16 -2.57 -7.97
N VAL A 332 -6.77 -3.83 -8.14
CA VAL A 332 -7.58 -5.01 -7.78
C VAL A 332 -7.45 -5.27 -6.28
N ARG A 333 -8.49 -5.85 -5.67
CA ARG A 333 -8.45 -6.26 -4.26
C ARG A 333 -7.44 -7.38 -4.09
N ILE A 334 -6.57 -7.24 -3.10
CA ILE A 334 -5.66 -8.32 -2.71
C ILE A 334 -6.52 -9.36 -1.97
N PRO A 335 -6.42 -10.65 -2.34
CA PRO A 335 -7.24 -11.72 -1.76
C PRO A 335 -7.02 -11.89 -0.27
#